data_d65ff3c4b84e8c2e506d204e2a894ace
#
_entry.id   d65ff3c4b84e8c2e506d204e2a894ace
#
_cell.length_a   1.000
_cell.length_b   1.000
_cell.length_c   1.000
_cell.angle_alpha   90.00
_cell.angle_beta   90.00
_cell.angle_gamma   90.00
#
_symmetry.space_group_name_H-M   'P 1'
#
loop_
_entity.id
_entity.type
_entity.pdbx_description
1 polymer ?
#
loop_
_entity_poly.entity_id
_entity_poly.type
_entity_poly.pdbx_seq_one_letter_code
_entity_poly.pdbx_strand_id
1 'polypeptide(L)'
;MQKHTRIPFIRILAAIASSVALCTAPALAEPTKYPLTLQNCGMGVTFNAAPKRVVSLGQTQTEMLYALGLGDRVVGTAVWFSPVAKEYEAANAKVKRLADNDPSFESVVGQEPDLVTAMFEWHVGPNGAVGKRDQFEKLKVASYVSPADCVGKDNSGGGDGVRTQMFTMELVYQNLREFGQIFDVSERADKVIA
;
A
#
# COMPACT_ATOMS: atom_id res chain seq x y z
N MET A 1 -14.25 27.94 -90.75
CA MET A 1 -13.76 26.74 -90.02
C MET A 1 -13.28 27.20 -88.63
N GLN A 2 -14.13 27.01 -87.59
CA GLN A 2 -13.85 27.41 -86.26
C GLN A 2 -13.62 26.13 -85.38
N LYS A 3 -12.41 26.01 -84.90
CA LYS A 3 -12.00 24.90 -84.00
C LYS A 3 -12.40 25.27 -82.56
N HIS A 4 -13.34 24.56 -81.99
CA HIS A 4 -13.66 24.65 -80.57
C HIS A 4 -12.69 23.78 -79.75
N THR A 5 -11.86 24.45 -78.92
CA THR A 5 -10.98 23.83 -78.00
C THR A 5 -11.75 23.56 -76.69
N ARG A 6 -11.91 22.28 -76.30
CA ARG A 6 -12.55 21.89 -75.04
C ARG A 6 -11.49 21.87 -73.94
N ILE A 7 -11.74 22.62 -72.87
CA ILE A 7 -10.93 22.63 -71.69
C ILE A 7 -11.45 21.53 -70.72
N PRO A 8 -10.61 20.63 -70.21
CA PRO A 8 -11.08 19.62 -69.26
C PRO A 8 -11.20 20.24 -67.85
N PHE A 9 -12.36 20.09 -67.23
CA PHE A 9 -12.61 20.42 -65.82
C PHE A 9 -11.87 19.39 -64.92
N ILE A 10 -10.83 19.82 -64.23
CA ILE A 10 -10.17 19.06 -63.19
C ILE A 10 -11.02 19.20 -61.91
N ARG A 11 -11.67 18.11 -61.51
CA ARG A 11 -12.36 18.01 -60.18
C ARG A 11 -11.28 17.78 -59.11
N ILE A 12 -11.04 18.79 -58.26
CA ILE A 12 -10.22 18.68 -57.07
C ILE A 12 -11.13 18.06 -56.01
N LEU A 13 -10.88 16.80 -55.66
CA LEU A 13 -11.44 16.18 -54.45
C LEU A 13 -10.63 16.67 -53.24
N ALA A 14 -11.20 17.53 -52.41
CA ALA A 14 -10.66 17.89 -51.13
C ALA A 14 -10.96 16.75 -50.13
N ALA A 15 -9.93 15.99 -49.78
CA ALA A 15 -9.98 14.99 -48.70
C ALA A 15 -9.91 15.71 -47.33
N ILE A 16 -11.02 15.77 -46.63
CA ILE A 16 -11.08 16.26 -45.24
C ILE A 16 -10.57 15.15 -44.35
N ALA A 17 -9.33 15.24 -43.91
CA ALA A 17 -8.77 14.36 -42.87
C ALA A 17 -9.32 14.78 -41.51
N SER A 18 -10.35 14.09 -40.98
CA SER A 18 -10.86 14.25 -39.64
C SER A 18 -9.85 13.65 -38.66
N SER A 19 -9.06 14.49 -38.00
CA SER A 19 -8.18 14.10 -36.92
C SER A 19 -9.04 13.81 -35.67
N VAL A 20 -9.28 12.53 -35.36
CA VAL A 20 -9.86 12.10 -34.08
C VAL A 20 -8.80 12.24 -33.02
N ALA A 21 -8.86 13.29 -32.21
CA ALA A 21 -8.05 13.40 -31.00
C ALA A 21 -8.57 12.37 -29.99
N LEU A 22 -7.82 11.27 -29.79
CA LEU A 22 -8.04 10.36 -28.67
C LEU A 22 -7.68 11.12 -27.38
N CYS A 23 -8.69 11.65 -26.69
CA CYS A 23 -8.54 12.05 -25.30
C CYS A 23 -8.34 10.78 -24.45
N THR A 24 -7.10 10.44 -24.11
CA THR A 24 -6.82 9.45 -23.08
C THR A 24 -7.16 10.06 -21.73
N ALA A 25 -8.38 9.79 -21.24
CA ALA A 25 -8.70 10.07 -19.85
C ALA A 25 -7.75 9.26 -18.95
N PRO A 26 -7.22 9.83 -17.86
CA PRO A 26 -6.45 9.04 -16.89
C PRO A 26 -7.32 7.88 -16.41
N ALA A 27 -6.82 6.66 -16.55
CA ALA A 27 -7.50 5.49 -16.03
C ALA A 27 -7.51 5.61 -14.50
N LEU A 28 -8.67 5.82 -13.91
CA LEU A 28 -8.85 5.72 -12.46
C LEU A 28 -8.54 4.28 -12.05
N ALA A 29 -7.83 4.12 -10.93
CA ALA A 29 -7.58 2.79 -10.39
C ALA A 29 -8.93 2.10 -10.10
N GLU A 30 -9.10 0.85 -10.54
CA GLU A 30 -10.31 0.10 -10.25
C GLU A 30 -10.44 -0.15 -8.74
N PRO A 31 -11.66 -0.10 -8.17
CA PRO A 31 -11.90 -0.47 -6.79
C PRO A 31 -11.42 -1.90 -6.49
N THR A 32 -10.89 -2.09 -5.30
CA THR A 32 -10.40 -3.40 -4.87
C THR A 32 -11.55 -4.41 -4.77
N LYS A 33 -11.38 -5.56 -5.40
CA LYS A 33 -12.33 -6.69 -5.30
C LYS A 33 -11.95 -7.55 -4.10
N TYR A 34 -12.85 -7.65 -3.12
CA TYR A 34 -12.69 -8.54 -1.98
C TYR A 34 -13.46 -9.86 -2.19
N PRO A 35 -12.99 -11.01 -1.63
CA PRO A 35 -11.77 -11.14 -0.83
C PRO A 35 -10.50 -10.92 -1.66
N LEU A 36 -9.58 -10.12 -1.12
CA LEU A 36 -8.25 -9.90 -1.67
C LEU A 36 -7.24 -10.81 -0.95
N THR A 37 -6.46 -11.59 -1.68
CA THR A 37 -5.37 -12.39 -1.11
C THR A 37 -4.03 -11.91 -1.65
N LEU A 38 -3.10 -11.55 -0.77
CA LEU A 38 -1.73 -11.16 -1.09
C LEU A 38 -0.75 -12.17 -0.53
N GLN A 39 0.37 -12.38 -1.24
CA GLN A 39 1.53 -13.10 -0.71
C GLN A 39 2.38 -12.11 0.10
N ASN A 40 2.52 -12.34 1.39
CA ASN A 40 3.23 -11.45 2.28
C ASN A 40 4.18 -12.23 3.19
N CYS A 41 5.49 -12.06 2.98
CA CYS A 41 6.54 -12.77 3.72
C CYS A 41 6.33 -14.29 3.74
N GLY A 42 6.10 -14.90 2.57
CA GLY A 42 5.93 -16.35 2.42
C GLY A 42 4.57 -16.90 2.86
N MET A 43 3.63 -16.04 3.25
CA MET A 43 2.29 -16.46 3.67
C MET A 43 1.21 -15.76 2.82
N GLY A 44 0.14 -16.49 2.50
CA GLY A 44 -1.06 -15.91 1.92
C GLY A 44 -1.88 -15.20 3.00
N VAL A 45 -2.16 -13.91 2.81
CA VAL A 45 -3.00 -13.11 3.72
C VAL A 45 -4.25 -12.68 2.99
N THR A 46 -5.42 -13.04 3.51
CA THR A 46 -6.71 -12.73 2.89
C THR A 46 -7.45 -11.64 3.66
N PHE A 47 -7.86 -10.61 2.92
CA PHE A 47 -8.67 -9.51 3.39
C PHE A 47 -10.08 -9.67 2.81
N ASN A 48 -11.08 -9.86 3.66
CA ASN A 48 -12.48 -10.01 3.23
C ASN A 48 -13.15 -8.65 2.94
N ALA A 49 -12.59 -7.58 3.44
CA ALA A 49 -12.98 -6.20 3.21
C ALA A 49 -11.80 -5.28 3.55
N ALA A 50 -11.89 -4.00 3.17
CA ALA A 50 -10.92 -2.99 3.60
C ALA A 50 -10.88 -2.89 5.13
N PRO A 51 -9.70 -3.02 5.78
CA PRO A 51 -9.57 -2.91 7.23
C PRO A 51 -10.07 -1.56 7.76
N LYS A 52 -10.69 -1.58 8.93
CA LYS A 52 -11.24 -0.39 9.59
C LYS A 52 -10.51 -0.03 10.87
N ARG A 53 -9.85 -1.00 11.49
CA ARG A 53 -9.17 -0.85 12.77
C ARG A 53 -7.76 -1.44 12.68
N VAL A 54 -6.78 -0.57 12.56
CA VAL A 54 -5.40 -0.96 12.31
C VAL A 54 -4.54 -0.68 13.55
N VAL A 55 -3.81 -1.67 14.02
CA VAL A 55 -2.65 -1.44 14.89
C VAL A 55 -1.39 -1.48 14.03
N SER A 56 -0.60 -0.41 14.10
CA SER A 56 0.63 -0.25 13.32
C SER A 56 1.86 -0.40 14.21
N LEU A 57 2.65 -1.44 13.94
CA LEU A 57 3.91 -1.73 14.63
C LEU A 57 5.09 -1.27 13.77
N GLY A 58 5.48 -0.02 13.95
CA GLY A 58 6.60 0.61 13.25
C GLY A 58 6.25 1.97 12.69
N GLN A 59 7.16 2.92 12.91
CA GLN A 59 7.00 4.30 12.47
C GLN A 59 6.72 4.41 10.97
N THR A 60 7.53 3.73 10.14
CA THR A 60 7.38 3.79 8.67
C THR A 60 6.00 3.29 8.22
N GLN A 61 5.50 2.20 8.81
CA GLN A 61 4.16 1.68 8.48
C GLN A 61 3.07 2.69 8.86
N THR A 62 3.22 3.32 10.04
CA THR A 62 2.28 4.32 10.55
C THR A 62 2.24 5.56 9.65
N GLU A 63 3.40 6.09 9.27
CA GLU A 63 3.51 7.27 8.40
C GLU A 63 3.01 6.99 6.98
N MET A 64 3.21 5.77 6.44
CA MET A 64 2.59 5.35 5.17
C MET A 64 1.06 5.37 5.24
N LEU A 65 0.48 4.86 6.34
CA LEU A 65 -0.98 4.93 6.54
C LEU A 65 -1.47 6.40 6.59
N TYR A 66 -0.72 7.29 7.22
CA TYR A 66 -1.05 8.71 7.25
C TYR A 66 -0.94 9.36 5.86
N ALA A 67 0.13 9.06 5.10
CA ALA A 67 0.29 9.53 3.72
C ALA A 67 -0.88 9.09 2.81
N LEU A 68 -1.39 7.89 3.04
CA LEU A 68 -2.56 7.34 2.35
C LEU A 68 -3.90 7.90 2.87
N GLY A 69 -3.89 8.81 3.89
CA GLY A 69 -5.10 9.40 4.46
C GLY A 69 -5.90 8.44 5.33
N LEU A 70 -5.26 7.41 5.86
CA LEU A 70 -5.89 6.34 6.65
C LEU A 70 -5.74 6.55 8.17
N GLY A 71 -5.34 7.75 8.61
CA GLY A 71 -5.11 8.06 10.03
C GLY A 71 -6.29 7.72 10.93
N ASP A 72 -7.52 7.95 10.48
CA ASP A 72 -8.74 7.64 11.25
C ASP A 72 -8.99 6.14 11.41
N ARG A 73 -8.29 5.28 10.65
CA ARG A 73 -8.35 3.83 10.80
C ARG A 73 -7.29 3.28 11.77
N VAL A 74 -6.27 4.08 12.12
CA VAL A 74 -5.21 3.67 13.03
C VAL A 74 -5.70 3.82 14.47
N VAL A 75 -5.92 2.70 15.16
CA VAL A 75 -6.43 2.66 16.53
C VAL A 75 -5.33 2.50 17.59
N GLY A 76 -4.11 2.16 17.16
CA GLY A 76 -2.95 2.05 18.01
C GLY A 76 -1.66 2.01 17.19
N THR A 77 -0.59 2.53 17.79
CA THR A 77 0.75 2.51 17.17
C THR A 77 1.82 2.21 18.21
N ALA A 78 2.92 1.62 17.77
CA ALA A 78 4.11 1.37 18.58
C ALA A 78 5.36 1.33 17.70
N VAL A 79 6.53 1.14 18.31
CA VAL A 79 7.84 1.03 17.62
C VAL A 79 8.21 2.34 16.91
N TRP A 80 8.60 3.31 17.70
CA TRP A 80 8.99 4.64 17.26
C TRP A 80 10.46 4.92 17.53
N PHE A 81 11.19 5.38 16.52
CA PHE A 81 12.62 5.68 16.59
C PHE A 81 12.93 7.18 16.57
N SER A 82 11.98 7.99 16.11
CA SER A 82 12.11 9.44 16.00
C SER A 82 10.75 10.13 16.15
N PRO A 83 10.69 11.45 16.30
CA PRO A 83 9.44 12.19 16.20
C PRO A 83 8.74 11.90 14.86
N VAL A 84 7.41 11.86 14.87
CA VAL A 84 6.61 11.76 13.65
C VAL A 84 6.89 12.92 12.72
N ALA A 85 6.82 12.70 11.40
CA ALA A 85 6.96 13.77 10.42
C ALA A 85 5.92 14.87 10.68
N LYS A 86 6.34 16.13 10.54
CA LYS A 86 5.59 17.31 10.95
C LYS A 86 4.17 17.37 10.34
N GLU A 87 4.03 16.98 9.10
CA GLU A 87 2.76 16.91 8.38
C GLU A 87 1.76 15.91 8.97
N TYR A 88 2.23 14.94 9.78
CA TYR A 88 1.40 13.90 10.39
C TYR A 88 1.18 14.10 11.90
N GLU A 89 1.76 15.14 12.52
CA GLU A 89 1.61 15.40 13.96
C GLU A 89 0.14 15.43 14.41
N ALA A 90 -0.72 16.14 13.65
CA ALA A 90 -2.13 16.24 13.99
C ALA A 90 -2.90 14.92 13.87
N ALA A 91 -2.54 14.05 12.94
CA ALA A 91 -3.11 12.71 12.81
C ALA A 91 -2.59 11.82 13.94
N ASN A 92 -1.28 11.83 14.18
CA ASN A 92 -0.64 11.01 15.19
C ASN A 92 -1.08 11.35 16.61
N ALA A 93 -1.36 12.62 16.91
CA ALA A 93 -1.85 13.07 18.22
C ALA A 93 -3.19 12.45 18.63
N LYS A 94 -3.97 11.94 17.67
CA LYS A 94 -5.27 11.28 17.92
C LYS A 94 -5.13 9.78 18.14
N VAL A 95 -3.98 9.19 17.84
CA VAL A 95 -3.76 7.76 17.86
C VAL A 95 -3.10 7.35 19.17
N LYS A 96 -3.60 6.29 19.80
CA LYS A 96 -3.02 5.77 21.03
C LYS A 96 -1.65 5.17 20.76
N ARG A 97 -0.63 5.66 21.46
CA ARG A 97 0.70 5.03 21.49
C ARG A 97 0.69 3.91 22.52
N LEU A 98 0.84 2.67 22.06
CA LEU A 98 0.79 1.48 22.91
C LEU A 98 2.09 1.25 23.65
N ALA A 99 3.21 1.51 22.96
CA ALA A 99 4.55 1.44 23.50
C ALA A 99 5.52 2.24 22.61
N ASP A 100 6.69 2.60 23.14
CA ASP A 100 7.79 3.15 22.34
C ASP A 100 8.52 2.07 21.56
N ASN A 101 8.64 0.88 22.14
CA ASN A 101 9.20 -0.33 21.54
C ASN A 101 8.07 -1.36 21.33
N ASP A 102 8.34 -2.64 21.58
CA ASP A 102 7.41 -3.74 21.41
C ASP A 102 6.25 -3.66 22.41
N PRO A 103 5.01 -3.55 21.97
CA PRO A 103 3.85 -3.64 22.83
C PRO A 103 3.58 -5.10 23.23
N SER A 104 2.86 -5.34 24.33
CA SER A 104 2.37 -6.68 24.63
C SER A 104 1.27 -7.10 23.65
N PHE A 105 1.12 -8.41 23.45
CA PHE A 105 0.04 -8.98 22.62
C PHE A 105 -1.35 -8.47 23.10
N GLU A 106 -1.58 -8.48 24.42
CA GLU A 106 -2.84 -8.04 25.03
C GLU A 106 -3.12 -6.55 24.75
N SER A 107 -2.07 -5.70 24.76
CA SER A 107 -2.27 -4.28 24.48
C SER A 107 -2.63 -4.03 23.02
N VAL A 108 -2.15 -4.88 22.09
CA VAL A 108 -2.49 -4.85 20.66
C VAL A 108 -3.92 -5.34 20.45
N VAL A 109 -4.25 -6.56 20.92
CA VAL A 109 -5.59 -7.14 20.72
C VAL A 109 -6.67 -6.38 21.48
N GLY A 110 -6.32 -5.74 22.58
CA GLY A 110 -7.23 -4.86 23.35
C GLY A 110 -7.67 -3.61 22.58
N GLN A 111 -7.06 -3.29 21.43
CA GLN A 111 -7.55 -2.26 20.51
C GLN A 111 -8.61 -2.82 19.54
N GLU A 112 -8.92 -4.12 19.60
CA GLU A 112 -9.85 -4.81 18.70
C GLU A 112 -9.54 -4.55 17.22
N PRO A 113 -8.27 -4.76 16.75
CA PRO A 113 -7.92 -4.54 15.39
C PRO A 113 -8.50 -5.60 14.46
N ASP A 114 -8.71 -5.25 13.19
CA ASP A 114 -8.94 -6.18 12.09
C ASP A 114 -7.68 -6.37 11.23
N LEU A 115 -6.68 -5.50 11.42
CA LEU A 115 -5.35 -5.63 10.83
C LEU A 115 -4.27 -5.21 11.83
N VAL A 116 -3.20 -6.01 11.92
CA VAL A 116 -1.92 -5.60 12.50
C VAL A 116 -0.91 -5.50 11.36
N THR A 117 -0.32 -4.31 11.14
CA THR A 117 0.80 -4.14 10.22
C THR A 117 2.10 -3.97 11.00
N ALA A 118 3.18 -4.60 10.51
CA ALA A 118 4.48 -4.59 11.16
C ALA A 118 5.58 -4.12 10.20
N MET A 119 6.46 -3.25 10.68
CA MET A 119 7.64 -2.82 9.96
C MET A 119 8.67 -3.95 9.88
N PHE A 120 8.78 -4.76 10.94
CA PHE A 120 9.69 -5.89 11.04
C PHE A 120 8.95 -7.21 11.24
N GLU A 121 9.41 -8.27 10.56
CA GLU A 121 8.83 -9.61 10.70
C GLU A 121 8.99 -10.14 12.14
N TRP A 122 10.06 -9.80 12.83
CA TRP A 122 10.30 -10.21 14.21
C TRP A 122 9.17 -9.86 15.18
N HIS A 123 8.34 -8.83 14.87
CA HIS A 123 7.19 -8.49 15.73
C HIS A 123 6.08 -9.53 15.67
N VAL A 124 5.84 -10.10 14.47
CA VAL A 124 4.68 -10.96 14.22
C VAL A 124 5.05 -12.30 13.58
N GLY A 125 6.31 -12.54 13.31
CA GLY A 125 6.83 -13.77 12.70
C GLY A 125 6.79 -15.00 13.62
N PRO A 126 7.48 -16.10 13.26
CA PRO A 126 7.46 -17.34 14.02
C PRO A 126 7.93 -17.20 15.50
N ASN A 127 8.84 -16.25 15.75
CA ASN A 127 9.33 -15.89 17.08
C ASN A 127 8.82 -14.50 17.52
N GLY A 128 7.65 -14.11 17.04
CA GLY A 128 7.14 -12.75 17.16
C GLY A 128 7.20 -12.19 18.56
N ALA A 129 7.90 -11.05 18.73
CA ALA A 129 8.07 -10.38 20.01
C ALA A 129 6.75 -9.82 20.56
N VAL A 130 5.81 -9.48 19.65
CA VAL A 130 4.48 -8.98 20.01
C VAL A 130 3.43 -10.10 19.97
N GLY A 131 3.53 -10.99 18.98
CA GLY A 131 2.62 -12.13 18.81
C GLY A 131 2.91 -12.83 17.49
N LYS A 132 2.41 -14.04 17.33
CA LYS A 132 2.59 -14.80 16.08
C LYS A 132 1.42 -14.56 15.13
N ARG A 133 1.66 -14.61 13.82
CA ARG A 133 0.62 -14.43 12.80
C ARG A 133 -0.55 -15.41 12.98
N ASP A 134 -0.28 -16.66 13.36
CA ASP A 134 -1.33 -17.65 13.64
C ASP A 134 -2.17 -17.33 14.90
N GLN A 135 -1.61 -16.61 15.88
CA GLN A 135 -2.36 -16.13 17.04
C GLN A 135 -3.34 -15.03 16.64
N PHE A 136 -2.90 -14.09 15.80
CA PHE A 136 -3.75 -13.04 15.24
C PHE A 136 -4.84 -13.63 14.33
N GLU A 137 -4.50 -14.59 13.47
CA GLU A 137 -5.44 -15.28 12.58
C GLU A 137 -6.58 -15.99 13.36
N LYS A 138 -6.25 -16.68 14.46
CA LYS A 138 -7.27 -17.31 15.34
C LYS A 138 -8.26 -16.29 15.90
N LEU A 139 -7.85 -15.04 16.05
CA LEU A 139 -8.71 -13.91 16.45
C LEU A 139 -9.38 -13.20 15.26
N LYS A 140 -9.20 -13.72 14.02
CA LYS A 140 -9.66 -13.12 12.77
C LYS A 140 -9.04 -11.73 12.50
N VAL A 141 -7.84 -11.52 12.99
CA VAL A 141 -7.02 -10.33 12.75
C VAL A 141 -6.02 -10.66 11.65
N ALA A 142 -6.08 -9.94 10.55
CA ALA A 142 -5.06 -10.07 9.51
C ALA A 142 -3.72 -9.51 10.00
N SER A 143 -2.61 -10.07 9.51
CA SER A 143 -1.28 -9.55 9.80
C SER A 143 -0.51 -9.30 8.50
N TYR A 144 0.11 -8.14 8.40
CA TYR A 144 0.89 -7.73 7.23
C TYR A 144 2.27 -7.23 7.67
N VAL A 145 3.31 -7.71 7.01
CA VAL A 145 4.71 -7.29 7.26
C VAL A 145 5.21 -6.47 6.07
N SER A 146 5.99 -5.44 6.32
CA SER A 146 6.62 -4.66 5.25
C SER A 146 7.43 -5.56 4.31
N PRO A 147 7.24 -5.50 2.98
CA PRO A 147 8.08 -6.21 2.03
C PRO A 147 9.57 -5.90 2.19
N ALA A 148 9.90 -4.70 2.65
CA ALA A 148 11.27 -4.30 2.94
C ALA A 148 11.93 -5.16 4.02
N ASP A 149 11.17 -5.86 4.84
CA ASP A 149 11.71 -6.70 5.92
C ASP A 149 11.73 -8.19 5.61
N CYS A 150 11.14 -8.66 4.52
CA CYS A 150 11.17 -10.06 4.14
C CYS A 150 11.71 -10.33 2.74
N VAL A 151 11.54 -9.41 1.79
CA VAL A 151 12.07 -9.60 0.44
C VAL A 151 13.58 -9.36 0.44
N GLY A 152 14.35 -10.37 0.00
CA GLY A 152 15.81 -10.31 -0.01
C GLY A 152 16.43 -10.19 1.39
N LYS A 153 15.77 -10.77 2.40
CA LYS A 153 16.21 -10.80 3.79
C LYS A 153 15.96 -12.19 4.38
N ASP A 154 16.91 -12.71 5.12
CA ASP A 154 16.78 -13.96 5.87
C ASP A 154 16.53 -13.63 7.35
N ASN A 155 15.31 -13.92 7.80
CA ASN A 155 14.86 -13.71 9.17
C ASN A 155 14.85 -15.03 9.97
N SER A 156 15.32 -16.15 9.40
CA SER A 156 15.26 -17.47 10.03
C SER A 156 16.06 -17.57 11.33
N GLY A 157 17.13 -16.77 11.47
CA GLY A 157 17.95 -16.69 12.69
C GLY A 157 17.30 -15.90 13.83
N GLY A 158 16.13 -15.31 13.62
CA GLY A 158 15.47 -14.40 14.56
C GLY A 158 16.09 -13.00 14.62
N GLY A 159 15.56 -12.16 15.51
CA GLY A 159 15.98 -10.76 15.62
C GLY A 159 15.73 -9.98 14.32
N ASP A 160 16.61 -9.05 13.99
CA ASP A 160 16.47 -8.20 12.80
C ASP A 160 16.87 -8.90 11.49
N GLY A 161 17.28 -10.17 11.54
CA GLY A 161 17.65 -10.96 10.37
C GLY A 161 18.89 -10.43 9.62
N VAL A 162 19.17 -11.02 8.47
CA VAL A 162 20.32 -10.64 7.61
C VAL A 162 19.84 -10.37 6.19
N ARG A 163 20.14 -9.18 5.68
CA ARG A 163 19.78 -8.84 4.30
C ARG A 163 20.71 -9.56 3.33
N THR A 164 20.11 -10.30 2.40
CA THR A 164 20.79 -11.10 1.36
C THR A 164 20.81 -10.39 0.00
N GLN A 165 19.92 -9.40 -0.20
CA GLN A 165 19.87 -8.58 -1.40
C GLN A 165 19.88 -7.10 -1.02
N MET A 166 20.30 -6.24 -1.95
CA MET A 166 20.30 -4.80 -1.74
C MET A 166 18.86 -4.28 -1.49
N PHE A 167 18.73 -3.41 -0.49
CA PHE A 167 17.49 -2.66 -0.30
C PHE A 167 17.27 -1.71 -1.49
N THR A 168 16.04 -1.66 -1.98
CA THR A 168 15.64 -0.72 -3.02
C THR A 168 14.38 0.01 -2.63
N MET A 169 14.17 1.22 -3.16
CA MET A 169 12.93 1.97 -2.96
C MET A 169 11.71 1.25 -3.51
N GLU A 170 11.89 0.32 -4.46
CA GLU A 170 10.79 -0.49 -4.99
C GLU A 170 10.08 -1.30 -3.90
N LEU A 171 10.79 -1.74 -2.86
CA LEU A 171 10.17 -2.43 -1.71
C LEU A 171 9.25 -1.49 -0.89
N VAL A 172 9.60 -0.20 -0.83
CA VAL A 172 8.75 0.83 -0.21
C VAL A 172 7.52 1.10 -1.08
N TYR A 173 7.72 1.22 -2.39
CA TYR A 173 6.62 1.41 -3.34
C TYR A 173 5.69 0.20 -3.40
N GLN A 174 6.24 -1.02 -3.30
CA GLN A 174 5.43 -2.23 -3.17
C GLN A 174 4.53 -2.16 -1.92
N ASN A 175 5.07 -1.78 -0.77
CA ASN A 175 4.28 -1.62 0.46
C ASN A 175 3.13 -0.61 0.27
N LEU A 176 3.41 0.54 -0.34
CA LEU A 176 2.40 1.57 -0.62
C LEU A 176 1.31 1.05 -1.59
N ARG A 177 1.69 0.34 -2.67
CA ARG A 177 0.71 -0.27 -3.60
C ARG A 177 -0.14 -1.34 -2.93
N GLU A 178 0.48 -2.21 -2.12
CA GLU A 178 -0.24 -3.24 -1.37
C GLU A 178 -1.20 -2.63 -0.35
N PHE A 179 -0.79 -1.58 0.36
CA PHE A 179 -1.73 -0.81 1.19
C PHE A 179 -2.83 -0.15 0.36
N GLY A 180 -2.50 0.39 -0.81
CA GLY A 180 -3.48 0.90 -1.76
C GLY A 180 -4.58 -0.13 -2.07
N GLN A 181 -4.19 -1.37 -2.34
CA GLN A 181 -5.10 -2.49 -2.60
C GLN A 181 -5.85 -2.93 -1.34
N ILE A 182 -5.14 -3.15 -0.22
CA ILE A 182 -5.73 -3.61 1.06
C ILE A 182 -6.82 -2.65 1.55
N PHE A 183 -6.63 -1.35 1.37
CA PHE A 183 -7.52 -0.32 1.90
C PHE A 183 -8.46 0.31 0.85
N ASP A 184 -8.40 -0.15 -0.40
CA ASP A 184 -9.15 0.41 -1.53
C ASP A 184 -8.86 1.90 -1.77
N VAL A 185 -7.57 2.26 -1.77
CA VAL A 185 -7.06 3.62 -1.97
C VAL A 185 -5.90 3.64 -2.98
N SER A 186 -5.92 2.77 -3.99
CA SER A 186 -4.83 2.59 -4.96
C SER A 186 -4.48 3.89 -5.70
N GLU A 187 -5.47 4.70 -6.10
CA GLU A 187 -5.22 6.00 -6.73
C GLU A 187 -4.38 6.93 -5.84
N ARG A 188 -4.63 6.89 -4.51
CA ARG A 188 -3.84 7.69 -3.57
C ARG A 188 -2.44 7.12 -3.39
N ALA A 189 -2.28 5.81 -3.38
CA ALA A 189 -0.97 5.17 -3.33
C ALA A 189 -0.12 5.57 -4.54
N ASP A 190 -0.70 5.55 -5.74
CA ASP A 190 -0.01 5.96 -6.97
C ASP A 190 0.42 7.44 -6.92
N LYS A 191 -0.42 8.32 -6.36
CA LYS A 191 -0.06 9.75 -6.16
C LYS A 191 1.06 9.96 -5.13
N VAL A 192 1.17 9.11 -4.12
CA VAL A 192 2.26 9.18 -3.13
C VAL A 192 3.57 8.66 -3.71
N ILE A 193 3.52 7.72 -4.65
CA ILE A 193 4.69 7.13 -5.30
C ILE A 193 5.24 8.03 -6.43
N ALA A 194 4.40 8.80 -7.11
CA ALA A 194 4.76 9.66 -8.25
C ALA A 194 5.62 10.85 -7.85
#